data_8ca383671a6ac9cc09b224f20a324d88
#
_entry.id   8ca383671a6ac9cc09b224f20a324d88
#
_cell.length_a   1.000
_cell.length_b   1.000
_cell.length_c   1.000
_cell.angle_alpha   90.00
_cell.angle_beta   90.00
_cell.angle_gamma   90.00
#
_symmetry.space_group_name_H-M   'P 1'
#
loop_
_entity.id
_entity.type
_entity.pdbx_description
1 polymer ?
#
loop_
_entity_poly.entity_id
_entity_poly.type
_entity_poly.pdbx_seq_one_letter_code
_entity_poly.pdbx_strand_id
1 'polypeptide(L)'
;MEIIRSYAKQLRRELTKEERRLWYLLRSRRFENYKFRRQHPVGNYILDFACCAARLAVELDGGQHDEKQKYDRQRTCWLNEKGWYVIRFWNNELWDNEEAVLEKILETLQMLHPSPRPTP
;
A
#
# COMPACT_ATOMS: atom_id res chain seq x y z
N MET A 1 20.98 -3.87 -3.45
CA MET A 1 19.65 -3.80 -2.83
C MET A 1 19.63 -4.08 -1.36
N GLU A 2 20.80 -4.37 -0.80
CA GLU A 2 20.91 -4.57 0.65
C GLU A 2 20.48 -3.32 1.43
N ILE A 3 20.83 -2.14 0.94
CA ILE A 3 20.49 -0.89 1.63
C ILE A 3 18.97 -0.71 1.69
N ILE A 4 18.29 -0.94 0.57
CA ILE A 4 16.84 -0.74 0.53
C ILE A 4 16.13 -1.78 1.40
N ARG A 5 16.63 -3.02 1.45
CA ARG A 5 16.06 -4.05 2.29
C ARG A 5 16.23 -3.72 3.77
N SER A 6 17.40 -3.23 4.15
CA SER A 6 17.67 -2.84 5.52
C SER A 6 16.77 -1.68 5.94
N TYR A 7 16.58 -0.73 5.06
CA TYR A 7 15.73 0.41 5.34
C TYR A 7 14.27 -0.03 5.49
N ALA A 8 13.81 -0.93 4.61
CA ALA A 8 12.45 -1.45 4.71
C ALA A 8 12.24 -2.18 6.03
N LYS A 9 13.23 -2.95 6.46
CA LYS A 9 13.16 -3.67 7.72
C LYS A 9 13.04 -2.70 8.89
N GLN A 10 13.79 -1.61 8.85
CA GLN A 10 13.71 -0.59 9.89
C GLN A 10 12.33 0.07 9.90
N LEU A 11 11.80 0.42 8.73
CA LEU A 11 10.50 1.06 8.63
C LEU A 11 9.38 0.15 9.14
N ARG A 12 9.51 -1.16 8.95
CA ARG A 12 8.51 -2.08 9.48
C ARG A 12 8.44 -2.06 10.99
N ARG A 13 9.55 -1.75 11.65
CA ARG A 13 9.56 -1.62 13.11
C ARG A 13 9.06 -0.27 13.60
N GLU A 14 9.09 0.73 12.73
CA GLU A 14 8.80 2.11 13.09
C GLU A 14 7.58 2.65 12.37
N LEU A 15 6.56 1.82 12.25
CA LEU A 15 5.33 2.25 11.60
C LEU A 15 4.69 3.41 12.36
N THR A 16 4.09 4.35 11.60
CA THR A 16 3.28 5.39 12.20
C THR A 16 2.03 4.74 12.79
N LYS A 17 1.28 5.50 13.60
CA LYS A 17 0.04 4.97 14.16
C LYS A 17 -0.98 4.66 13.08
N GLU A 18 -1.02 5.48 12.00
CA GLU A 18 -1.91 5.22 10.88
C GLU A 18 -1.52 3.95 10.16
N GLU A 19 -0.23 3.77 9.93
CA GLU A 19 0.27 2.57 9.26
C GLU A 19 -0.02 1.33 10.10
N ARG A 20 0.15 1.43 11.42
CA ARG A 20 -0.15 0.30 12.31
C ARG A 20 -1.62 -0.06 12.24
N ARG A 21 -2.49 0.94 12.21
CA ARG A 21 -3.93 0.67 12.14
C ARG A 21 -4.30 -0.02 10.83
N LEU A 22 -3.82 0.51 9.71
CA LEU A 22 -4.14 -0.08 8.42
C LEU A 22 -3.53 -1.46 8.29
N TRP A 23 -2.31 -1.64 8.80
CA TRP A 23 -1.67 -2.96 8.76
C TRP A 23 -2.49 -3.99 9.55
N TYR A 24 -3.00 -3.60 10.70
CA TYR A 24 -3.85 -4.50 11.49
C TYR A 24 -5.05 -4.99 10.68
N LEU A 25 -5.63 -4.10 9.88
CA LEU A 25 -6.81 -4.43 9.09
C LEU A 25 -6.49 -5.30 7.87
N LEU A 26 -5.29 -5.16 7.33
CA LEU A 26 -4.92 -5.83 6.07
C LEU A 26 -4.17 -7.14 6.26
N ARG A 27 -3.48 -7.30 7.39
CA ARG A 27 -2.56 -8.43 7.57
C ARG A 27 -3.30 -9.74 7.78
N SER A 28 -2.53 -10.83 7.62
CA SER A 28 -2.99 -12.18 7.94
C SER A 28 -4.22 -12.59 7.13
N ARG A 29 -4.32 -12.05 5.92
CA ARG A 29 -5.43 -12.34 5.01
C ARG A 29 -6.79 -11.96 5.60
N ARG A 30 -6.78 -11.01 6.55
CA ARG A 30 -8.02 -10.49 7.12
C ARG A 30 -8.92 -9.90 6.07
N PHE A 31 -8.30 -9.39 5.02
CA PHE A 31 -9.00 -8.60 4.03
C PHE A 31 -9.36 -9.50 2.85
N GLU A 32 -10.46 -10.24 2.98
CA GLU A 32 -11.01 -11.05 1.89
C GLU A 32 -10.00 -12.03 1.29
N ASN A 33 -9.11 -12.54 2.12
CA ASN A 33 -8.07 -13.50 1.75
C ASN A 33 -6.97 -12.93 0.85
N TYR A 34 -6.95 -11.62 0.64
CA TYR A 34 -5.82 -10.99 -0.05
C TYR A 34 -4.66 -10.87 0.91
N LYS A 35 -3.47 -11.19 0.42
CA LYS A 35 -2.27 -11.11 1.24
C LYS A 35 -1.56 -9.80 0.99
N PHE A 36 -1.33 -9.04 2.06
CA PHE A 36 -0.59 -7.78 1.99
C PHE A 36 0.75 -7.91 2.69
N ARG A 37 1.71 -7.16 2.20
CA ARG A 37 3.00 -6.97 2.85
C ARG A 37 3.13 -5.48 3.18
N ARG A 38 3.81 -5.17 4.28
CA ARG A 38 4.05 -3.79 4.65
C ARG A 38 5.49 -3.41 4.34
N GLN A 39 5.69 -2.14 3.98
CA GLN A 39 7.02 -1.58 3.68
C GLN A 39 7.77 -2.51 2.72
N HIS A 40 7.17 -2.69 1.56
CA HIS A 40 7.63 -3.68 0.58
C HIS A 40 8.52 -3.03 -0.48
N PRO A 41 9.79 -3.46 -0.60
CA PRO A 41 10.68 -2.88 -1.61
C PRO A 41 10.30 -3.30 -3.02
N VAL A 42 10.30 -2.34 -3.93
CA VAL A 42 10.16 -2.58 -5.37
C VAL A 42 11.16 -1.66 -6.03
N GLY A 43 12.22 -2.23 -6.60
CA GLY A 43 13.32 -1.43 -7.12
C GLY A 43 13.92 -0.59 -6.02
N ASN A 44 14.02 0.70 -6.25
CA ASN A 44 14.58 1.64 -5.29
C ASN A 44 13.51 2.31 -4.42
N TYR A 45 12.28 1.82 -4.49
CA TYR A 45 11.18 2.39 -3.72
C TYR A 45 10.66 1.40 -2.70
N ILE A 46 10.00 1.93 -1.68
CA ILE A 46 9.35 1.10 -0.67
C ILE A 46 7.88 1.46 -0.66
N LEU A 47 7.02 0.46 -0.86
CA LEU A 47 5.58 0.64 -0.85
C LEU A 47 5.07 0.46 0.57
N ASP A 48 4.19 1.36 1.02
CA ASP A 48 3.65 1.23 2.38
C ASP A 48 2.98 -0.13 2.57
N PHE A 49 2.07 -0.47 1.68
CA PHE A 49 1.42 -1.77 1.69
C PHE A 49 1.31 -2.27 0.26
N ALA A 50 1.56 -3.54 0.08
CA ALA A 50 1.56 -4.13 -1.25
C ALA A 50 0.84 -5.46 -1.26
N CYS A 51 -0.09 -5.60 -2.20
CA CYS A 51 -0.67 -6.89 -2.51
C CYS A 51 -0.02 -7.34 -3.82
N CYS A 52 0.94 -8.24 -3.70
CA CYS A 52 1.75 -8.63 -4.86
C CYS A 52 0.92 -9.39 -5.91
N ALA A 53 -0.06 -10.17 -5.48
CA ALA A 53 -0.90 -10.90 -6.41
C ALA A 53 -1.65 -9.98 -7.35
N ALA A 54 -2.13 -8.86 -6.82
CA ALA A 54 -2.90 -7.90 -7.61
C ALA A 54 -2.04 -6.78 -8.18
N ARG A 55 -0.80 -6.67 -7.74
CA ARG A 55 0.08 -5.56 -8.07
C ARG A 55 -0.52 -4.23 -7.64
N LEU A 56 -1.08 -4.22 -6.44
CA LEU A 56 -1.66 -3.02 -5.86
C LEU A 56 -0.80 -2.50 -4.74
N ALA A 57 -0.48 -1.21 -4.80
CA ALA A 57 0.20 -0.50 -3.72
C ALA A 57 -0.80 0.45 -3.06
N VAL A 58 -0.89 0.39 -1.73
CA VAL A 58 -1.73 1.28 -0.95
C VAL A 58 -0.81 2.15 -0.12
N GLU A 59 -0.97 3.45 -0.22
CA GLU A 59 -0.09 4.41 0.43
C GLU A 59 -0.87 5.33 1.36
N LEU A 60 -0.28 5.65 2.50
CA LEU A 60 -0.83 6.63 3.43
C LEU A 60 0.05 7.87 3.42
N ASP A 61 -0.58 9.02 3.46
CA ASP A 61 0.13 10.29 3.33
C ASP A 61 -0.30 11.24 4.42
N GLY A 62 0.68 11.81 5.11
CA GLY A 62 0.40 12.70 6.23
C GLY A 62 0.39 14.17 5.89
N GLY A 63 0.94 14.55 4.77
CA GLY A 63 0.99 15.95 4.38
C GLY A 63 1.94 16.16 3.23
N GLN A 64 1.87 17.31 2.60
CA GLN A 64 2.55 17.52 1.34
C GLN A 64 3.37 18.79 1.28
N HIS A 65 4.49 18.67 0.60
CA HIS A 65 5.29 19.79 0.14
C HIS A 65 5.42 19.67 -1.37
N ASP A 66 5.59 20.78 -2.04
CA ASP A 66 5.67 20.78 -3.51
C ASP A 66 6.78 19.88 -4.04
N GLU A 67 7.91 19.88 -3.36
CA GLU A 67 9.04 19.03 -3.77
C GLU A 67 8.68 17.57 -3.71
N LYS A 68 7.94 17.19 -2.68
CA LYS A 68 7.52 15.83 -2.50
C LYS A 68 6.53 15.40 -3.59
N GLN A 69 5.68 16.33 -4.03
CA GLN A 69 4.72 16.02 -5.09
C GLN A 69 5.43 15.61 -6.38
N LYS A 70 6.50 16.31 -6.74
CA LYS A 70 7.24 15.96 -7.94
C LYS A 70 7.88 14.58 -7.82
N TYR A 71 8.49 14.32 -6.68
CA TYR A 71 9.08 13.02 -6.40
C TYR A 71 8.02 11.92 -6.48
N ASP A 72 6.87 12.17 -5.88
CA ASP A 72 5.79 11.19 -5.85
C ASP A 72 5.25 10.89 -7.25
N ARG A 73 5.20 11.90 -8.13
CA ARG A 73 4.75 11.67 -9.49
C ARG A 73 5.74 10.79 -10.26
N GLN A 74 7.04 11.05 -10.10
CA GLN A 74 8.06 10.23 -10.73
C GLN A 74 8.00 8.79 -10.25
N ARG A 75 7.83 8.62 -8.95
CA ARG A 75 7.73 7.32 -8.32
C ARG A 75 6.50 6.56 -8.85
N THR A 76 5.37 7.23 -8.90
CA THR A 76 4.12 6.62 -9.37
C THR A 76 4.22 6.23 -10.85
N CYS A 77 4.81 7.08 -11.68
CA CYS A 77 5.01 6.74 -13.09
C CYS A 77 5.87 5.50 -13.24
N TRP A 78 6.97 5.45 -12.49
CA TRP A 78 7.85 4.30 -12.54
C TRP A 78 7.14 3.02 -12.11
N LEU A 79 6.38 3.10 -11.03
CA LEU A 79 5.65 1.95 -10.51
C LEU A 79 4.59 1.48 -11.52
N ASN A 80 3.88 2.44 -12.15
CA ASN A 80 2.91 2.10 -13.16
C ASN A 80 3.54 1.37 -14.34
N GLU A 81 4.73 1.80 -14.74
CA GLU A 81 5.45 1.14 -15.83
C GLU A 81 5.83 -0.29 -15.46
N LYS A 82 6.02 -0.54 -14.18
CA LYS A 82 6.36 -1.88 -13.70
C LYS A 82 5.12 -2.71 -13.38
N GLY A 83 3.95 -2.21 -13.71
CA GLY A 83 2.71 -2.96 -13.55
C GLY A 83 2.02 -2.77 -12.23
N TRP A 84 2.46 -1.82 -11.42
CA TRP A 84 1.82 -1.54 -10.15
C TRP A 84 0.78 -0.47 -10.27
N TYR A 85 -0.35 -0.69 -9.62
CA TYR A 85 -1.42 0.29 -9.51
C TYR A 85 -1.31 0.89 -8.11
N VAL A 86 -1.25 2.22 -8.02
CA VAL A 86 -1.03 2.90 -6.73
C VAL A 86 -2.28 3.67 -6.34
N ILE A 87 -2.79 3.41 -5.14
CA ILE A 87 -3.85 4.24 -4.58
C ILE A 87 -3.33 4.86 -3.29
N ARG A 88 -3.79 6.06 -3.03
CA ARG A 88 -3.23 6.84 -1.93
C ARG A 88 -4.35 7.47 -1.12
N PHE A 89 -4.18 7.44 0.19
CA PHE A 89 -5.13 8.04 1.12
C PHE A 89 -4.39 9.00 2.04
N TRP A 90 -5.06 10.07 2.43
CA TRP A 90 -4.55 10.92 3.49
C TRP A 90 -4.74 10.21 4.81
N ASN A 91 -3.86 10.47 5.77
CA ASN A 91 -3.99 9.87 7.09
C ASN A 91 -5.35 10.16 7.72
N ASN A 92 -5.85 11.39 7.56
CA ASN A 92 -7.12 11.74 8.17
C ASN A 92 -8.30 11.02 7.53
N GLU A 93 -8.18 10.61 6.27
CA GLU A 93 -9.23 9.81 5.65
C GLU A 93 -9.42 8.49 6.38
N LEU A 94 -8.31 7.89 6.78
CA LEU A 94 -8.38 6.62 7.50
C LEU A 94 -9.14 6.77 8.82
N TRP A 95 -8.84 7.84 9.58
CA TRP A 95 -9.52 8.05 10.86
C TRP A 95 -10.96 8.50 10.69
N ASP A 96 -11.23 9.32 9.68
CA ASP A 96 -12.57 9.89 9.48
C ASP A 96 -13.55 8.88 8.92
N ASN A 97 -13.10 8.00 8.04
CA ASN A 97 -13.99 7.03 7.43
C ASN A 97 -13.24 5.78 7.00
N GLU A 98 -12.92 4.97 7.99
CA GLU A 98 -12.17 3.74 7.80
C GLU A 98 -12.87 2.78 6.82
N GLU A 99 -14.20 2.69 6.92
CA GLU A 99 -14.96 1.80 6.05
C GLU A 99 -14.82 2.19 4.58
N ALA A 100 -14.86 3.49 4.29
CA ALA A 100 -14.72 3.95 2.91
C ALA A 100 -13.34 3.64 2.37
N VAL A 101 -12.30 3.77 3.20
CA VAL A 101 -10.94 3.42 2.80
C VAL A 101 -10.87 1.93 2.45
N LEU A 102 -11.38 1.08 3.31
CA LEU A 102 -11.34 -0.37 3.10
C LEU A 102 -12.17 -0.76 1.87
N GLU A 103 -13.31 -0.11 1.68
CA GLU A 103 -14.15 -0.35 0.51
C GLU A 103 -13.42 -0.04 -0.79
N LYS A 104 -12.72 1.09 -0.81
CA LYS A 104 -11.97 1.49 -2.00
C LYS A 104 -10.85 0.51 -2.28
N ILE A 105 -10.17 0.05 -1.24
CA ILE A 105 -9.10 -0.94 -1.41
C ILE A 105 -9.69 -2.24 -1.98
N LEU A 106 -10.79 -2.71 -1.42
CA LEU A 106 -11.40 -3.95 -1.89
C LEU A 106 -11.89 -3.84 -3.33
N GLU A 107 -12.55 -2.74 -3.68
CA GLU A 107 -12.99 -2.51 -5.06
C GLU A 107 -11.83 -2.57 -6.03
N THR A 108 -10.73 -1.93 -5.66
CA THR A 108 -9.55 -1.89 -6.52
C THR A 108 -8.93 -3.27 -6.65
N LEU A 109 -8.86 -4.01 -5.55
CA LEU A 109 -8.35 -5.38 -5.60
C LEU A 109 -9.19 -6.25 -6.51
N GLN A 110 -10.50 -6.15 -6.42
CA GLN A 110 -11.40 -6.97 -7.23
C GLN A 110 -11.32 -6.61 -8.70
N MET A 111 -11.06 -5.34 -8.99
CA MET A 111 -10.85 -4.90 -10.36
C MET A 111 -9.56 -5.46 -10.93
N LEU A 112 -8.49 -5.42 -10.15
CA LEU A 112 -7.16 -5.83 -10.61
C LEU A 112 -6.96 -7.33 -10.56
N HIS A 113 -7.55 -7.99 -9.59
CA HIS A 113 -7.31 -9.42 -9.34
C HIS A 113 -8.57 -9.98 -8.68
N PRO A 114 -9.52 -10.47 -9.47
CA PRO A 114 -10.75 -11.04 -8.91
C PRO A 114 -10.42 -12.09 -7.85
N SER A 115 -11.32 -12.26 -6.93
CA SER A 115 -11.12 -13.04 -5.71
C SER A 115 -10.20 -14.24 -5.92
N PRO A 116 -9.16 -14.39 -5.06
CA PRO A 116 -8.26 -15.53 -5.19
C PRO A 116 -8.86 -16.83 -4.70
N ARG A 117 -10.03 -16.79 -4.09
CA ARG A 117 -10.64 -18.00 -3.58
C ARG A 117 -11.20 -18.83 -4.70
N PRO A 118 -10.96 -20.14 -4.65
CA PRO A 118 -11.61 -21.01 -5.61
C PRO A 118 -13.12 -20.94 -5.40
N THR A 119 -13.85 -21.05 -6.48
CA THR A 119 -15.30 -21.10 -6.40
C THR A 119 -15.70 -22.41 -5.75
N PRO A 120 -16.59 -22.39 -4.79
CA PRO A 120 -17.02 -23.62 -4.18
C PRO A 120 -17.69 -24.53 -5.17
#